data_720e6feea7fc482903740917621963fa
#
_entry.id   720e6feea7fc482903740917621963fa
#
_cell.length_a   1.000
_cell.length_b   1.000
_cell.length_c   1.000
_cell.angle_alpha   90.00
_cell.angle_beta   90.00
_cell.angle_gamma   90.00
#
_symmetry.space_group_name_H-M   'P 1'
#
loop_
_entity.id
_entity.type
_entity.pdbx_description
1 polymer ?
#
loop_
_entity_poly.entity_id
_entity_poly.type
_entity_poly.pdbx_seq_one_letter_code
_entity_poly.pdbx_strand_id
1 'polypeptide(L)'
;MTVTSSRLVHQLVVCVLMGESLVLGADPAVLKPRVPPDQIEEARARENPFPVTPARLEKGRALYHGKGFCVTCHGRDGKGLGKIPGLRGALPRDFTDRAWQATRTDGELFWILQHGSPGTDMASFIPLVLTEEEAWQVLLYIRSFRPS
;
A
#
# COMPACT_ATOMS: atom_id res chain seq x y z
N MET A 1 -64.84 30.31 -38.69
CA MET A 1 -64.74 30.03 -37.23
C MET A 1 -63.67 28.95 -37.03
N THR A 2 -62.47 29.35 -36.76
CA THR A 2 -61.32 28.47 -36.70
C THR A 2 -60.87 28.36 -35.22
N VAL A 3 -60.98 27.17 -34.67
CA VAL A 3 -60.57 26.86 -33.31
C VAL A 3 -59.14 26.38 -33.37
N THR A 4 -58.21 27.17 -32.81
CA THR A 4 -56.77 26.85 -32.70
C THR A 4 -56.58 26.05 -31.46
N SER A 5 -56.20 24.77 -31.58
CA SER A 5 -55.84 23.88 -30.48
C SER A 5 -54.37 24.08 -30.11
N SER A 6 -54.12 24.68 -28.95
CA SER A 6 -52.81 24.87 -28.38
C SER A 6 -52.41 23.58 -27.70
N ARG A 7 -51.40 22.86 -28.22
CA ARG A 7 -50.78 21.71 -27.57
C ARG A 7 -49.66 22.22 -26.61
N LEU A 8 -49.94 22.15 -25.32
CA LEU A 8 -48.93 22.31 -24.28
C LEU A 8 -47.99 21.09 -24.32
N VAL A 9 -46.79 21.31 -24.80
CA VAL A 9 -45.71 20.34 -24.68
C VAL A 9 -45.10 20.45 -23.27
N HIS A 10 -45.43 19.49 -22.40
CA HIS A 10 -44.76 19.36 -21.12
C HIS A 10 -43.37 18.74 -21.37
N GLN A 11 -42.36 19.58 -21.33
CA GLN A 11 -40.96 19.12 -21.22
C GLN A 11 -40.73 18.62 -19.81
N LEU A 12 -40.69 17.30 -19.65
CA LEU A 12 -40.16 16.64 -18.48
C LEU A 12 -38.62 16.84 -18.46
N VAL A 13 -38.17 17.78 -17.66
CA VAL A 13 -36.75 17.90 -17.32
C VAL A 13 -36.42 16.77 -16.36
N VAL A 14 -35.85 15.69 -16.88
CA VAL A 14 -35.26 14.64 -16.08
C VAL A 14 -33.94 15.17 -15.56
N CYS A 15 -33.90 15.68 -14.33
CA CYS A 15 -32.67 15.90 -13.57
C CYS A 15 -32.04 14.55 -13.27
N VAL A 16 -31.11 14.11 -14.11
CA VAL A 16 -30.19 13.03 -13.77
C VAL A 16 -29.24 13.61 -12.75
N LEU A 17 -29.51 13.37 -11.47
CA LEU A 17 -28.55 13.55 -10.39
C LEU A 17 -27.48 12.49 -10.60
N MET A 18 -26.43 12.87 -11.31
CA MET A 18 -25.16 12.13 -11.29
C MET A 18 -24.60 12.22 -9.88
N GLY A 19 -24.89 11.20 -9.07
CA GLY A 19 -24.24 11.01 -7.79
C GLY A 19 -22.76 10.79 -8.06
N GLU A 20 -21.96 11.84 -7.97
CA GLU A 20 -20.51 11.72 -7.85
C GLU A 20 -20.22 10.98 -6.54
N SER A 21 -20.04 9.66 -6.66
CA SER A 21 -19.43 8.88 -5.59
C SER A 21 -18.04 9.50 -5.35
N LEU A 22 -17.90 10.26 -4.26
CA LEU A 22 -16.58 10.63 -3.74
C LEU A 22 -15.86 9.32 -3.44
N VAL A 23 -15.08 8.84 -4.41
CA VAL A 23 -14.04 7.88 -4.13
C VAL A 23 -13.05 8.64 -3.24
N LEU A 24 -13.04 8.34 -1.94
CA LEU A 24 -11.96 8.77 -1.07
C LEU A 24 -10.68 8.14 -1.64
N GLY A 25 -10.03 8.87 -2.54
CA GLY A 25 -8.77 8.48 -3.13
C GLY A 25 -7.71 8.44 -2.04
N ALA A 26 -6.89 7.41 -2.04
CA ALA A 26 -5.71 7.37 -1.18
C ALA A 26 -4.85 8.62 -1.43
N ASP A 27 -4.23 9.13 -0.36
CA ASP A 27 -3.32 10.28 -0.45
C ASP A 27 -2.24 10.02 -1.52
N PRO A 28 -2.12 10.86 -2.56
CA PRO A 28 -1.12 10.69 -3.61
C PRO A 28 0.31 10.58 -3.07
N ALA A 29 0.62 11.23 -1.94
CA ALA A 29 1.92 11.13 -1.29
C ALA A 29 2.18 9.71 -0.72
N VAL A 30 1.11 9.02 -0.29
CA VAL A 30 1.18 7.63 0.17
C VAL A 30 1.46 6.68 -1.00
N LEU A 31 0.91 6.99 -2.16
CA LEU A 31 1.04 6.16 -3.36
C LEU A 31 2.34 6.42 -4.15
N LYS A 32 3.07 7.48 -3.85
CA LYS A 32 4.36 7.76 -4.52
C LYS A 32 5.38 6.65 -4.21
N PRO A 33 6.02 6.04 -5.23
CA PRO A 33 7.09 5.07 -5.04
C PRO A 33 8.26 5.67 -4.23
N ARG A 34 8.88 4.83 -3.40
CA ARG A 34 10.10 5.20 -2.64
C ARG A 34 11.37 4.69 -3.30
N VAL A 35 11.25 3.75 -4.23
CA VAL A 35 12.35 3.33 -5.09
C VAL A 35 12.70 4.48 -6.02
N PRO A 36 13.98 4.82 -6.20
CA PRO A 36 14.41 5.85 -7.16
C PRO A 36 13.92 5.55 -8.58
N PRO A 37 13.61 6.60 -9.39
CA PRO A 37 13.06 6.40 -10.73
C PRO A 37 13.93 5.56 -11.66
N ASP A 38 15.25 5.65 -11.53
CA ASP A 38 16.24 4.92 -12.31
C ASP A 38 16.37 3.44 -11.92
N GLN A 39 15.82 3.03 -10.77
CA GLN A 39 15.88 1.66 -10.24
C GLN A 39 14.50 0.99 -10.16
N ILE A 40 13.43 1.73 -10.43
CA ILE A 40 12.07 1.26 -10.17
C ILE A 40 11.66 0.11 -11.08
N GLU A 41 12.07 0.12 -12.34
CA GLU A 41 11.73 -0.96 -13.29
C GLU A 41 12.44 -2.27 -12.93
N GLU A 42 13.71 -2.21 -12.53
CA GLU A 42 14.44 -3.37 -12.04
C GLU A 42 13.82 -3.91 -10.75
N ALA A 43 13.48 -3.02 -9.81
CA ALA A 43 12.82 -3.41 -8.58
C ALA A 43 11.47 -4.09 -8.86
N ARG A 44 10.66 -3.55 -9.76
CA ARG A 44 9.34 -4.11 -10.12
C ARG A 44 9.41 -5.46 -10.80
N ALA A 45 10.48 -5.72 -11.54
CA ALA A 45 10.69 -6.99 -12.21
C ALA A 45 11.01 -8.16 -11.25
N ARG A 46 11.37 -7.85 -10.00
CA ARG A 46 11.63 -8.89 -8.99
C ARG A 46 10.33 -9.39 -8.39
N GLU A 47 10.11 -10.69 -8.46
CA GLU A 47 8.97 -11.36 -7.85
C GLU A 47 9.39 -12.13 -6.60
N ASN A 48 8.45 -12.33 -5.67
CA ASN A 48 8.70 -13.17 -4.51
C ASN A 48 8.82 -14.64 -4.98
N PRO A 49 9.99 -15.29 -4.79
CA PRO A 49 10.20 -16.66 -5.27
C PRO A 49 9.46 -17.71 -4.45
N PHE A 50 8.84 -17.32 -3.33
CA PHE A 50 8.21 -18.25 -2.41
C PHE A 50 6.68 -18.19 -2.51
N PRO A 51 6.00 -19.34 -2.70
CA PRO A 51 4.54 -19.39 -2.66
C PRO A 51 4.02 -19.11 -1.25
N VAL A 52 2.81 -18.55 -1.17
CA VAL A 52 2.11 -18.35 0.10
C VAL A 52 1.73 -19.71 0.67
N THR A 53 2.24 -20.03 1.85
CA THR A 53 1.86 -21.21 2.63
C THR A 53 1.67 -20.84 4.09
N PRO A 54 0.86 -21.57 4.87
CA PRO A 54 0.69 -21.31 6.31
C PRO A 54 2.04 -21.26 7.06
N ALA A 55 2.94 -22.17 6.75
CA ALA A 55 4.26 -22.25 7.40
C ALA A 55 5.12 -21.01 7.08
N ARG A 56 5.09 -20.52 5.83
CA ARG A 56 5.83 -19.30 5.44
C ARG A 56 5.21 -18.04 6.01
N LEU A 57 3.89 -17.96 6.06
CA LEU A 57 3.20 -16.84 6.72
C LEU A 57 3.56 -16.77 8.20
N GLU A 58 3.57 -17.90 8.90
CA GLU A 58 3.95 -17.96 10.31
C GLU A 58 5.42 -17.60 10.50
N LYS A 59 6.32 -18.05 9.63
CA LYS A 59 7.72 -17.65 9.65
C LYS A 59 7.88 -16.14 9.43
N GLY A 60 7.18 -15.58 8.43
CA GLY A 60 7.16 -14.14 8.18
C GLY A 60 6.61 -13.35 9.36
N ARG A 61 5.55 -13.84 10.02
CA ARG A 61 4.98 -13.28 11.24
C ARG A 61 6.01 -13.26 12.38
N ALA A 62 6.68 -14.38 12.61
CA ALA A 62 7.72 -14.48 13.64
C ALA A 62 8.89 -13.51 13.39
N LEU A 63 9.32 -13.36 12.14
CA LEU A 63 10.36 -12.42 11.75
C LEU A 63 9.92 -10.96 11.93
N TYR A 64 8.70 -10.62 11.51
CA TYR A 64 8.12 -9.29 11.65
C TYR A 64 8.05 -8.82 13.11
N HIS A 65 7.60 -9.71 14.01
CA HIS A 65 7.46 -9.42 15.44
C HIS A 65 8.76 -9.59 16.24
N GLY A 66 9.71 -10.35 15.73
CA GLY A 66 10.97 -10.70 16.39
C GLY A 66 12.19 -10.06 15.73
N LYS A 67 13.02 -10.87 15.09
CA LYS A 67 14.32 -10.51 14.52
C LYS A 67 14.30 -9.26 13.63
N GLY A 68 13.23 -9.06 12.83
CA GLY A 68 13.08 -7.92 11.94
C GLY A 68 12.66 -6.62 12.63
N PHE A 69 12.18 -6.66 13.88
CA PHE A 69 11.71 -5.49 14.65
C PHE A 69 10.68 -4.60 13.95
N CYS A 70 10.02 -5.08 12.89
CA CYS A 70 9.09 -4.29 12.07
C CYS A 70 7.92 -3.73 12.91
N VAL A 71 7.48 -4.52 13.89
CA VAL A 71 6.39 -4.18 14.83
C VAL A 71 6.64 -2.87 15.60
N THR A 72 7.90 -2.48 15.81
CA THR A 72 8.26 -1.29 16.59
C THR A 72 7.85 0.02 15.92
N CYS A 73 7.73 0.02 14.60
CA CYS A 73 7.29 1.18 13.82
C CYS A 73 5.97 0.93 13.12
N HIS A 74 5.76 -0.28 12.59
CA HIS A 74 4.58 -0.61 11.78
C HIS A 74 3.40 -1.17 12.59
N GLY A 75 3.58 -1.36 13.92
CA GLY A 75 2.52 -1.89 14.80
C GLY A 75 2.27 -3.39 14.64
N ARG A 76 1.58 -3.98 15.60
CA ARG A 76 1.21 -5.41 15.57
C ARG A 76 0.19 -5.74 14.50
N ASP A 77 -0.67 -4.78 14.20
CA ASP A 77 -1.77 -4.85 13.24
C ASP A 77 -1.39 -4.29 11.85
N GLY A 78 -0.13 -3.86 11.67
CA GLY A 78 0.38 -3.33 10.42
C GLY A 78 -0.10 -1.92 10.05
N LYS A 79 -0.85 -1.22 10.93
CA LYS A 79 -1.41 0.12 10.64
C LYS A 79 -0.40 1.25 10.74
N GLY A 80 0.81 0.96 11.22
CA GLY A 80 1.77 1.99 11.59
C GLY A 80 1.45 2.61 12.95
N LEU A 81 2.47 3.07 13.65
CA LEU A 81 2.31 3.71 14.96
C LEU A 81 2.09 5.24 14.89
N GLY A 82 1.81 5.75 13.69
CA GLY A 82 1.67 7.19 13.49
C GLY A 82 2.98 7.96 13.72
N LYS A 83 2.89 9.15 14.31
CA LYS A 83 4.06 9.97 14.61
C LYS A 83 4.83 9.43 15.81
N ILE A 84 6.02 8.88 15.55
CA ILE A 84 6.94 8.40 16.58
C ILE A 84 7.92 9.54 16.91
N PRO A 85 8.04 9.98 18.17
CA PRO A 85 8.98 11.03 18.55
C PRO A 85 10.41 10.68 18.12
N GLY A 86 11.11 11.62 17.49
CA GLY A 86 12.47 11.44 17.02
C GLY A 86 12.62 10.82 15.64
N LEU A 87 11.59 10.22 15.07
CA LEU A 87 11.64 9.75 13.68
C LEU A 87 11.46 10.90 12.67
N ARG A 88 12.27 10.83 11.61
CA ARG A 88 12.29 11.80 10.51
C ARG A 88 11.56 11.24 9.28
N GLY A 89 11.09 12.17 8.45
CA GLY A 89 10.47 11.85 7.17
C GLY A 89 9.00 11.43 7.30
N ALA A 90 8.56 10.60 6.35
CA ALA A 90 7.18 10.13 6.34
C ALA A 90 6.91 9.13 7.47
N LEU A 91 5.65 9.11 7.92
CA LEU A 91 5.18 8.16 8.94
C LEU A 91 5.37 6.71 8.49
N PRO A 92 5.55 5.77 9.45
CA PRO A 92 5.54 4.35 9.14
C PRO A 92 4.31 3.96 8.35
N ARG A 93 4.51 3.17 7.29
CA ARG A 93 3.45 2.80 6.36
C ARG A 93 2.37 1.98 7.05
N ASP A 94 1.11 2.30 6.76
CA ASP A 94 -0.04 1.47 7.03
C ASP A 94 -0.12 0.36 5.97
N PHE A 95 0.14 -0.88 6.37
CA PHE A 95 0.09 -2.04 5.51
C PHE A 95 -1.34 -2.54 5.27
N THR A 96 -2.33 -2.00 5.99
CA THR A 96 -3.75 -2.32 5.76
C THR A 96 -4.38 -1.42 4.70
N ASP A 97 -3.67 -0.39 4.23
CA ASP A 97 -4.13 0.48 3.14
C ASP A 97 -4.24 -0.31 1.83
N ARG A 98 -5.49 -0.50 1.37
CA ARG A 98 -5.80 -1.27 0.16
C ARG A 98 -5.15 -0.67 -1.09
N ALA A 99 -5.18 0.64 -1.24
CA ALA A 99 -4.64 1.32 -2.41
C ALA A 99 -3.12 1.20 -2.47
N TRP A 100 -2.45 1.37 -1.32
CA TRP A 100 -1.01 1.14 -1.23
C TRP A 100 -0.64 -0.31 -1.53
N GLN A 101 -1.34 -1.29 -0.96
CA GLN A 101 -1.12 -2.71 -1.22
C GLN A 101 -1.26 -3.06 -2.71
N ALA A 102 -2.22 -2.43 -3.40
CA ALA A 102 -2.45 -2.68 -4.82
C ALA A 102 -1.41 -2.03 -5.75
N THR A 103 -0.79 -0.93 -5.31
CA THR A 103 0.13 -0.14 -6.14
C THR A 103 1.61 -0.48 -5.94
N ARG A 104 1.95 -1.30 -4.94
CA ARG A 104 3.34 -1.71 -4.69
C ARG A 104 3.57 -3.15 -5.13
N THR A 105 4.63 -3.38 -5.90
CA THR A 105 5.08 -4.75 -6.20
C THR A 105 5.90 -5.31 -5.03
N ASP A 106 6.01 -6.62 -4.95
CA ASP A 106 6.85 -7.28 -3.94
C ASP A 106 8.32 -6.89 -4.10
N GLY A 107 8.76 -6.70 -5.34
CA GLY A 107 10.11 -6.27 -5.63
C GLY A 107 10.40 -4.83 -5.18
N GLU A 108 9.43 -3.90 -5.30
CA GLU A 108 9.58 -2.55 -4.72
C GLU A 108 9.74 -2.62 -3.19
N LEU A 109 8.96 -3.49 -2.53
CA LEU A 109 9.06 -3.67 -1.07
C LEU A 109 10.36 -4.36 -0.67
N PHE A 110 10.83 -5.31 -1.46
CA PHE A 110 12.11 -5.98 -1.24
C PHE A 110 13.27 -4.99 -1.38
N TRP A 111 13.22 -4.12 -2.39
CA TRP A 111 14.18 -3.04 -2.57
C TRP A 111 14.27 -2.15 -1.31
N ILE A 112 13.13 -1.79 -0.71
CA ILE A 112 13.09 -1.02 0.55
C ILE A 112 13.78 -1.78 1.70
N LEU A 113 13.61 -3.09 1.80
CA LEU A 113 14.30 -3.88 2.83
C LEU A 113 15.82 -3.96 2.57
N GLN A 114 16.25 -3.87 1.31
CA GLN A 114 17.68 -3.86 0.97
C GLN A 114 18.33 -2.49 1.20
N HIS A 115 17.65 -1.40 0.91
CA HIS A 115 18.28 -0.06 0.84
C HIS A 115 17.74 0.91 1.89
N GLY A 116 16.69 0.53 2.62
CA GLY A 116 15.93 1.46 3.44
C GLY A 116 14.95 2.29 2.61
N SER A 117 14.21 3.19 3.27
CA SER A 117 13.26 4.08 2.60
C SER A 117 13.85 5.49 2.50
N PRO A 118 14.23 5.96 1.30
CA PRO A 118 14.87 7.26 1.12
C PRO A 118 14.07 8.41 1.76
N GLY A 119 14.77 9.28 2.49
CA GLY A 119 14.18 10.42 3.17
C GLY A 119 13.40 10.09 4.45
N THR A 120 13.57 8.87 4.98
CA THR A 120 12.98 8.43 6.27
C THR A 120 14.01 7.72 7.12
N ASP A 121 13.66 7.44 8.39
CA ASP A 121 14.49 6.65 9.29
C ASP A 121 14.30 5.12 9.16
N MET A 122 13.57 4.66 8.14
CA MET A 122 13.53 3.23 7.84
C MET A 122 14.84 2.79 7.21
N ALA A 123 15.68 2.13 8.01
CA ALA A 123 16.98 1.62 7.58
C ALA A 123 16.86 0.39 6.67
N SER A 124 17.99 0.00 6.06
CA SER A 124 18.13 -1.30 5.39
C SER A 124 18.19 -2.43 6.41
N PHE A 125 17.65 -3.58 6.04
CA PHE A 125 17.62 -4.79 6.86
C PHE A 125 18.46 -5.91 6.27
N ILE A 126 18.65 -5.92 4.96
CA ILE A 126 19.44 -6.92 4.25
C ILE A 126 20.84 -6.35 3.99
N PRO A 127 21.90 -7.11 4.25
CA PRO A 127 21.96 -8.47 4.81
C PRO A 127 22.12 -8.50 6.34
N LEU A 128 22.20 -7.35 7.01
CA LEU A 128 22.69 -7.28 8.40
C LEU A 128 21.70 -7.85 9.43
N VAL A 129 20.40 -7.70 9.19
CA VAL A 129 19.34 -8.14 10.11
C VAL A 129 18.61 -9.36 9.55
N LEU A 130 18.28 -9.34 8.26
CA LEU A 130 17.55 -10.40 7.59
C LEU A 130 18.38 -10.94 6.42
N THR A 131 18.29 -12.24 6.18
CA THR A 131 18.69 -12.80 4.89
C THR A 131 17.67 -12.42 3.82
N GLU A 132 18.00 -12.57 2.54
CA GLU A 132 17.05 -12.34 1.43
C GLU A 132 15.82 -13.24 1.55
N GLU A 133 16.01 -14.52 1.89
CA GLU A 133 14.91 -15.46 2.11
C GLU A 133 13.98 -14.99 3.24
N GLU A 134 14.54 -14.59 4.36
CA GLU A 134 13.76 -14.07 5.50
C GLU A 134 12.99 -12.81 5.13
N ALA A 135 13.59 -11.92 4.35
CA ALA A 135 12.93 -10.72 3.87
C ALA A 135 11.73 -11.05 2.97
N TRP A 136 11.86 -11.99 2.04
CA TRP A 136 10.73 -12.45 1.23
C TRP A 136 9.61 -13.07 2.07
N GLN A 137 9.95 -13.81 3.12
CA GLN A 137 8.96 -14.35 4.05
C GLN A 137 8.25 -13.25 4.86
N VAL A 138 8.98 -12.21 5.30
CA VAL A 138 8.38 -11.02 5.91
C VAL A 138 7.40 -10.34 4.96
N LEU A 139 7.73 -10.23 3.67
CA LEU A 139 6.85 -9.63 2.68
C LEU A 139 5.55 -10.43 2.49
N LEU A 140 5.59 -11.77 2.52
CA LEU A 140 4.36 -12.58 2.53
C LEU A 140 3.46 -12.21 3.70
N TYR A 141 4.03 -12.00 4.89
CA TYR A 141 3.25 -11.60 6.05
C TYR A 141 2.72 -10.17 5.92
N ILE A 142 3.52 -9.21 5.41
CA ILE A 142 3.06 -7.85 5.12
C ILE A 142 1.88 -7.85 4.12
N ARG A 143 1.92 -8.74 3.12
CA ARG A 143 0.79 -8.91 2.19
C ARG A 143 -0.47 -9.45 2.85
N SER A 144 -0.35 -10.21 3.92
CA SER A 144 -1.51 -10.74 4.66
C SER A 144 -2.29 -9.67 5.44
N PHE A 145 -1.75 -8.46 5.62
CA PHE A 145 -2.49 -7.33 6.18
C PHE A 145 -3.50 -6.71 5.20
N ARG A 146 -3.46 -7.08 3.91
CA ARG A 146 -4.43 -6.59 2.92
C ARG A 146 -5.85 -6.95 3.37
N PRO A 147 -6.76 -5.96 3.47
CA PRO A 147 -8.17 -6.26 3.74
C PRO A 147 -8.78 -7.14 2.64
N SER A 148 -9.59 -8.10 3.02
CA SER A 148 -10.40 -8.94 2.11
C SER A 148 -11.45 -8.14 1.35
#